data_ec01a003653e71f744b57584f521c279
#
_entry.id   ec01a003653e71f744b57584f521c279
#
_cell.length_a   1.000
_cell.length_b   1.000
_cell.length_c   1.000
_cell.angle_alpha   90.00
_cell.angle_beta   90.00
_cell.angle_gamma   90.00
#
_symmetry.space_group_name_H-M   'P 1'
#
loop_
_entity.id
_entity.type
_entity.pdbx_description
1 polymer ?
#
loop_
_entity_poly.entity_id
_entity_poly.type
_entity_poly.pdbx_seq_one_letter_code
_entity_poly.pdbx_strand_id
1 'polypeptide(L)'
;MKNWQKKTLVSLLMLAPLILGACSSNNEAANEATQASSGGETMTENVSFTDEWDKVFPESDTVNHRKVTFENRYGITLVADLYEPIDAQGPLPAIAVSGPFGAVKEQTSGLYAQTMAERGFVTIAFDPSYTGESGGEPRYVASPDINTEDFQAAVDFLSVQENVDEERIGLIGICGWGGMALNAAAIDTRVKATVSATMYDMSRVNAQGYFDEMGAEGRHELRQQLNAQRTVDFANGSYERAGGVPDTLPEDAPVFMQDYFDYYKTERGYHERSLNSNDGWNMTSSLSFLNMPLLSYIDEIQSAVLLLHGEEAHSLYFSQDAFEQLQGDNKELTVIPNASHVDLYDQTDVIPFDQMTQFFQEHLN
;
A
#
# COMPACT_ATOMS: atom_id res chain seq x y z
N MET A 1 13.46 -23.04 35.19
CA MET A 1 12.29 -23.78 34.68
C MET A 1 11.06 -23.00 35.11
N LYS A 2 10.55 -22.12 34.24
CA LYS A 2 9.28 -21.41 34.46
C LYS A 2 8.30 -21.93 33.40
N ASN A 3 7.23 -22.53 33.91
CA ASN A 3 6.09 -22.99 33.12
C ASN A 3 5.40 -21.81 32.43
N TRP A 4 5.53 -21.73 31.14
CA TRP A 4 4.72 -20.84 30.33
C TRP A 4 3.41 -21.57 29.99
N GLN A 5 2.34 -21.12 30.59
CA GLN A 5 1.01 -21.59 30.22
C GLN A 5 0.69 -21.09 28.79
N LYS A 6 0.44 -22.04 27.90
CA LYS A 6 -0.11 -21.78 26.58
C LYS A 6 -1.49 -21.14 26.72
N LYS A 7 -1.60 -19.85 26.58
CA LYS A 7 -2.87 -19.18 26.29
C LYS A 7 -3.16 -19.37 24.81
N THR A 8 -4.20 -20.11 24.53
CA THR A 8 -4.78 -20.28 23.20
C THR A 8 -5.21 -18.91 22.69
N LEU A 9 -4.43 -18.33 21.78
CA LEU A 9 -4.84 -17.13 21.05
C LEU A 9 -5.89 -17.57 20.05
N VAL A 10 -7.11 -17.14 20.30
CA VAL A 10 -8.24 -17.32 19.35
C VAL A 10 -7.90 -16.52 18.11
N SER A 11 -7.83 -17.20 16.98
CA SER A 11 -7.72 -16.57 15.65
C SER A 11 -8.85 -15.57 15.47
N LEU A 12 -8.55 -14.29 15.54
CA LEU A 12 -9.50 -13.25 15.22
C LEU A 12 -9.52 -13.07 13.69
N LEU A 13 -10.10 -14.06 13.01
CA LEU A 13 -10.71 -13.84 11.70
C LEU A 13 -11.91 -12.95 11.98
N MET A 14 -12.01 -11.79 11.35
CA MET A 14 -13.19 -10.95 11.40
C MET A 14 -14.40 -11.77 10.89
N LEU A 15 -15.18 -12.32 11.83
CA LEU A 15 -16.48 -12.88 11.56
C LEU A 15 -17.50 -11.75 11.63
N ALA A 16 -17.99 -11.33 10.47
CA ALA A 16 -19.21 -10.56 10.37
C ALA A 16 -20.39 -11.47 10.77
N PRO A 17 -21.38 -11.02 11.57
CA PRO A 17 -22.54 -11.82 11.92
C PRO A 17 -23.45 -12.00 10.70
N LEU A 18 -23.74 -13.24 10.37
CA LEU A 18 -24.80 -13.64 9.42
C LEU A 18 -26.15 -13.21 9.98
N ILE A 19 -26.76 -12.18 9.40
CA ILE A 19 -28.20 -11.92 9.55
C ILE A 19 -28.89 -12.52 8.34
N LEU A 20 -29.56 -13.65 8.58
CA LEU A 20 -30.50 -14.25 7.66
C LEU A 20 -31.78 -13.40 7.62
N GLY A 21 -31.98 -12.66 6.56
CA GLY A 21 -33.24 -12.01 6.22
C GLY A 21 -33.73 -12.51 4.86
N ALA A 22 -34.64 -13.48 4.91
CA ALA A 22 -35.38 -13.91 3.71
C ALA A 22 -36.51 -12.93 3.42
N CYS A 23 -36.61 -12.45 2.18
CA CYS A 23 -37.89 -12.11 1.57
C CYS A 23 -37.83 -12.17 0.05
N SER A 24 -38.83 -12.83 -0.48
CA SER A 24 -39.06 -13.34 -1.81
C SER A 24 -39.61 -12.32 -2.82
N SER A 25 -39.35 -12.66 -4.11
CA SER A 25 -40.22 -12.53 -5.31
C SER A 25 -40.31 -11.14 -5.98
N ASN A 26 -40.06 -11.00 -7.25
CA ASN A 26 -40.73 -11.53 -8.44
C ASN A 26 -39.99 -11.15 -9.73
N ASN A 27 -40.10 -12.05 -10.69
CA ASN A 27 -39.68 -11.96 -12.09
C ASN A 27 -40.25 -10.77 -12.86
N GLU A 28 -39.44 -10.26 -13.82
CA GLU A 28 -39.86 -10.40 -15.24
C GLU A 28 -38.63 -10.13 -16.16
N ALA A 29 -38.51 -11.02 -17.14
CA ALA A 29 -37.48 -11.03 -18.14
C ALA A 29 -37.79 -10.04 -19.28
N ALA A 30 -36.75 -9.32 -19.75
CA ALA A 30 -36.74 -8.83 -21.14
C ALA A 30 -35.33 -8.99 -21.72
N ASN A 31 -35.23 -9.93 -22.66
CA ASN A 31 -34.11 -10.08 -23.59
C ASN A 31 -34.11 -8.93 -24.59
N GLU A 32 -33.02 -8.17 -24.66
CA GLU A 32 -32.64 -7.49 -25.88
C GLU A 32 -31.13 -7.62 -26.09
N ALA A 33 -30.78 -8.45 -27.06
CA ALA A 33 -29.42 -8.54 -27.60
C ALA A 33 -29.20 -7.31 -28.48
N THR A 34 -28.30 -6.41 -28.02
CA THR A 34 -27.82 -5.32 -28.88
C THR A 34 -26.39 -5.63 -29.34
N GLN A 35 -26.22 -5.59 -30.64
CA GLN A 35 -25.00 -5.86 -31.39
C GLN A 35 -23.89 -4.91 -30.95
N ALA A 36 -22.71 -5.48 -30.75
CA ALA A 36 -21.48 -4.73 -30.60
C ALA A 36 -21.12 -3.99 -31.89
N SER A 37 -21.07 -2.68 -31.86
CA SER A 37 -20.42 -1.85 -32.89
C SER A 37 -19.01 -1.57 -32.43
N SER A 38 -18.03 -2.04 -33.21
CA SER A 38 -16.62 -1.73 -33.08
C SER A 38 -16.34 -0.29 -33.50
N GLY A 39 -16.16 0.56 -32.53
CA GLY A 39 -15.57 1.88 -32.68
C GLY A 39 -14.78 2.14 -31.39
N GLY A 40 -13.44 2.01 -31.49
CA GLY A 40 -12.58 2.31 -30.37
C GLY A 40 -12.57 3.80 -30.10
N GLU A 41 -13.46 4.28 -29.26
CA GLU A 41 -13.26 5.47 -28.47
C GLU A 41 -12.51 5.04 -27.21
N THR A 42 -11.28 5.50 -27.06
CA THR A 42 -10.55 5.46 -25.79
C THR A 42 -11.41 6.24 -24.81
N MET A 43 -12.17 5.53 -23.97
CA MET A 43 -12.85 6.14 -22.84
C MET A 43 -11.75 6.52 -21.85
N THR A 44 -11.29 7.76 -21.90
CA THR A 44 -10.52 8.34 -20.78
C THR A 44 -11.41 8.30 -19.56
N GLU A 45 -11.00 7.55 -18.58
CA GLU A 45 -11.68 7.46 -17.29
C GLU A 45 -11.67 8.86 -16.67
N ASN A 46 -12.86 9.45 -16.46
CA ASN A 46 -12.97 10.77 -15.84
C ASN A 46 -12.71 10.63 -14.33
N VAL A 47 -11.46 10.81 -13.93
CA VAL A 47 -11.07 10.88 -12.52
C VAL A 47 -11.41 12.26 -12.00
N SER A 48 -12.04 12.34 -10.84
CA SER A 48 -12.35 13.58 -10.14
C SER A 48 -11.52 13.69 -8.87
N PHE A 49 -10.78 14.76 -8.71
CA PHE A 49 -9.97 15.04 -7.53
C PHE A 49 -10.20 16.48 -7.04
N THR A 50 -9.85 16.74 -5.77
CA THR A 50 -9.92 18.06 -5.16
C THR A 50 -8.60 18.82 -5.29
N ASP A 51 -8.65 20.12 -5.47
CA ASP A 51 -7.49 21.03 -5.42
C ASP A 51 -7.25 21.59 -4.01
N GLU A 52 -8.13 21.27 -3.04
CA GLU A 52 -7.96 21.69 -1.65
C GLU A 52 -6.89 20.87 -0.94
N TRP A 53 -6.20 21.50 0.02
CA TRP A 53 -5.26 20.78 0.89
C TRP A 53 -6.03 19.97 1.93
N ASP A 54 -6.31 18.72 1.62
CA ASP A 54 -7.08 17.79 2.45
C ASP A 54 -6.21 16.73 3.15
N LYS A 55 -4.90 17.00 3.28
CA LYS A 55 -3.93 16.07 3.84
C LYS A 55 -3.90 16.15 5.37
N VAL A 56 -3.56 15.03 6.01
CA VAL A 56 -3.46 14.93 7.48
C VAL A 56 -2.16 15.53 8.05
N PHE A 57 -1.35 16.14 7.22
CA PHE A 57 -0.10 16.81 7.59
C PHE A 57 -0.08 18.24 7.02
N PRO A 58 0.69 19.16 7.62
CA PRO A 58 0.74 20.55 7.17
C PRO A 58 1.41 20.69 5.80
N GLU A 59 0.97 21.67 5.02
CA GLU A 59 1.61 22.06 3.77
C GLU A 59 2.98 22.69 4.03
N SER A 60 3.98 22.36 3.19
CA SER A 60 5.31 22.97 3.23
C SER A 60 5.36 24.24 2.41
N ASP A 61 6.05 25.26 2.91
CA ASP A 61 6.34 26.51 2.21
C ASP A 61 7.62 26.50 1.35
N THR A 62 8.35 25.38 1.37
CA THR A 62 9.61 25.18 0.61
C THR A 62 9.47 24.24 -0.58
N VAL A 63 8.28 23.72 -0.80
CA VAL A 63 7.98 22.73 -1.83
C VAL A 63 6.78 23.18 -2.66
N ASN A 64 6.90 23.11 -3.99
CA ASN A 64 5.73 23.23 -4.88
C ASN A 64 4.97 21.91 -4.88
N HIS A 65 3.66 22.00 -4.72
CA HIS A 65 2.74 20.87 -4.77
C HIS A 65 1.74 21.03 -5.93
N ARG A 66 1.48 19.94 -6.64
CA ARG A 66 0.37 19.86 -7.61
C ARG A 66 -0.10 18.42 -7.78
N LYS A 67 -1.38 18.23 -8.05
CA LYS A 67 -1.91 16.92 -8.45
C LYS A 67 -1.57 16.63 -9.90
N VAL A 68 -1.26 15.36 -10.17
CA VAL A 68 -0.95 14.83 -11.50
C VAL A 68 -1.67 13.51 -11.72
N THR A 69 -1.86 13.15 -12.99
CA THR A 69 -2.42 11.86 -13.38
C THR A 69 -1.53 11.17 -14.40
N PHE A 70 -1.48 9.85 -14.34
CA PHE A 70 -0.81 9.00 -15.31
C PHE A 70 -1.51 7.63 -15.38
N GLU A 71 -1.31 6.90 -16.44
CA GLU A 71 -1.94 5.59 -16.62
C GLU A 71 -0.91 4.48 -16.37
N ASN A 72 -1.34 3.39 -15.72
CA ASN A 72 -0.56 2.17 -15.70
C ASN A 72 -0.78 1.35 -16.98
N ARG A 73 0.01 0.31 -17.21
CA ARG A 73 -0.10 -0.52 -18.44
C ARG A 73 -1.45 -1.23 -18.61
N TYR A 74 -2.29 -1.26 -17.59
CA TYR A 74 -3.65 -1.79 -17.67
C TYR A 74 -4.69 -0.73 -18.05
N GLY A 75 -4.27 0.51 -18.30
CA GLY A 75 -5.13 1.63 -18.66
C GLY A 75 -5.92 2.20 -17.48
N ILE A 76 -5.46 1.95 -16.25
CA ILE A 76 -6.04 2.53 -15.04
C ILE A 76 -5.36 3.88 -14.79
N THR A 77 -6.14 4.94 -14.68
CA THR A 77 -5.64 6.27 -14.35
C THR A 77 -5.31 6.35 -12.87
N LEU A 78 -4.05 6.64 -12.55
CA LEU A 78 -3.59 6.91 -11.20
C LEU A 78 -3.58 8.42 -10.94
N VAL A 79 -3.95 8.81 -9.71
CA VAL A 79 -3.86 10.19 -9.22
C VAL A 79 -2.76 10.25 -8.18
N ALA A 80 -1.88 11.24 -8.33
CA ALA A 80 -0.75 11.45 -7.44
C ALA A 80 -0.59 12.92 -7.05
N ASP A 81 0.03 13.15 -5.92
CA ASP A 81 0.56 14.43 -5.49
C ASP A 81 2.04 14.49 -5.87
N LEU A 82 2.41 15.42 -6.73
CA LEU A 82 3.79 15.71 -7.11
C LEU A 82 4.32 16.86 -6.25
N TYR A 83 5.49 16.65 -5.65
CA TYR A 83 6.21 17.63 -4.84
C TYR A 83 7.57 17.92 -5.45
N GLU A 84 7.90 19.21 -5.58
CA GLU A 84 9.12 19.69 -6.23
C GLU A 84 9.76 20.78 -5.38
N PRO A 85 11.08 20.73 -5.10
CA PRO A 85 11.77 21.83 -4.39
C PRO A 85 11.59 23.15 -5.14
N ILE A 86 11.25 24.25 -4.44
CA ILE A 86 11.01 25.56 -5.08
C ILE A 86 12.26 26.08 -5.80
N ASP A 87 13.45 25.88 -5.22
CA ASP A 87 14.72 26.39 -5.72
C ASP A 87 15.51 25.35 -6.54
N ALA A 88 14.85 24.38 -7.15
CA ALA A 88 15.47 23.33 -7.94
C ALA A 88 16.32 23.89 -9.10
N GLN A 89 17.52 23.35 -9.28
CA GLN A 89 18.41 23.72 -10.38
C GLN A 89 18.76 22.48 -11.21
N GLY A 90 18.26 22.40 -12.44
CA GLY A 90 18.47 21.27 -13.35
C GLY A 90 17.69 20.01 -12.95
N PRO A 91 17.90 18.90 -13.68
CA PRO A 91 17.25 17.63 -13.35
C PRO A 91 17.70 17.07 -11.99
N LEU A 92 16.73 16.64 -11.18
CA LEU A 92 16.92 16.10 -9.84
C LEU A 92 16.68 14.59 -9.80
N PRO A 93 17.23 13.88 -8.81
CA PRO A 93 16.79 12.51 -8.52
C PRO A 93 15.34 12.51 -8.08
N ALA A 94 14.61 11.44 -8.41
CA ALA A 94 13.19 11.36 -8.11
C ALA A 94 12.82 10.11 -7.31
N ILE A 95 11.73 10.20 -6.54
CA ILE A 95 11.26 9.11 -5.66
C ILE A 95 9.75 8.94 -5.80
N ALA A 96 9.30 7.72 -6.11
CA ALA A 96 7.90 7.36 -6.04
C ALA A 96 7.58 6.75 -4.66
N VAL A 97 6.49 7.21 -4.04
CA VAL A 97 6.11 6.86 -2.67
C VAL A 97 4.69 6.31 -2.62
N SER A 98 4.46 5.20 -1.92
CA SER A 98 3.11 4.71 -1.64
C SER A 98 3.02 3.95 -0.31
N GLY A 99 1.80 3.85 0.20
CA GLY A 99 1.48 3.18 1.46
C GLY A 99 1.06 4.14 2.57
N PRO A 100 0.64 3.60 3.70
CA PRO A 100 0.42 2.17 4.04
C PRO A 100 -0.66 1.49 3.19
N PHE A 101 -0.73 0.15 3.26
CA PHE A 101 -1.77 -0.62 2.57
C PHE A 101 -3.15 -0.29 3.14
N GLY A 102 -4.04 0.21 2.27
CA GLY A 102 -5.37 0.72 2.67
C GLY A 102 -5.39 2.19 3.10
N ALA A 103 -4.24 2.88 3.08
CA ALA A 103 -4.16 4.34 3.20
C ALA A 103 -4.31 5.03 1.83
N VAL A 104 -4.34 6.34 1.83
CA VAL A 104 -4.33 7.21 0.65
C VAL A 104 -3.15 8.18 0.69
N LYS A 105 -2.84 8.78 -0.46
CA LYS A 105 -1.70 9.70 -0.61
C LYS A 105 -1.77 10.95 0.31
N GLU A 106 -2.94 11.27 0.82
CA GLU A 106 -3.16 12.37 1.76
C GLU A 106 -2.69 12.05 3.19
N GLN A 107 -2.24 10.80 3.43
CA GLN A 107 -1.75 10.32 4.72
C GLN A 107 -0.22 10.15 4.68
N THR A 108 0.31 9.07 5.22
CA THR A 108 1.74 8.79 5.39
C THR A 108 2.59 8.97 4.12
N SER A 109 2.13 8.43 2.98
CA SER A 109 2.94 8.52 1.74
C SER A 109 3.14 9.96 1.27
N GLY A 110 2.13 10.82 1.42
CA GLY A 110 2.27 12.24 1.13
C GLY A 110 3.22 12.96 2.08
N LEU A 111 3.16 12.64 3.38
CA LEU A 111 4.12 13.18 4.36
C LEU A 111 5.57 12.80 3.99
N TYR A 112 5.82 11.53 3.64
CA TYR A 112 7.15 11.09 3.21
C TYR A 112 7.58 11.78 1.93
N ALA A 113 6.68 11.88 0.95
CA ALA A 113 6.98 12.54 -0.32
C ALA A 113 7.33 14.02 -0.12
N GLN A 114 6.50 14.78 0.61
CA GLN A 114 6.78 16.18 0.93
C GLN A 114 8.11 16.33 1.66
N THR A 115 8.34 15.52 2.70
CA THR A 115 9.56 15.59 3.51
C THR A 115 10.82 15.28 2.70
N MET A 116 10.76 14.35 1.74
CA MET A 116 11.90 14.07 0.85
C MET A 116 12.06 15.15 -0.21
N ALA A 117 10.97 15.80 -0.65
CA ALA A 117 11.07 16.95 -1.55
C ALA A 117 11.75 18.17 -0.87
N GLU A 118 11.48 18.43 0.41
CA GLU A 118 12.20 19.44 1.21
C GLU A 118 13.71 19.16 1.28
N ARG A 119 14.13 17.93 1.03
CA ARG A 119 15.52 17.47 1.03
C ARG A 119 16.17 17.39 -0.35
N GLY A 120 15.47 17.90 -1.38
CA GLY A 120 16.04 18.10 -2.71
C GLY A 120 15.73 17.01 -3.74
N PHE A 121 14.70 16.20 -3.53
CA PHE A 121 14.22 15.21 -4.50
C PHE A 121 12.93 15.70 -5.17
N VAL A 122 12.69 15.30 -6.43
CA VAL A 122 11.34 15.33 -7.00
C VAL A 122 10.61 14.11 -6.51
N THR A 123 9.43 14.26 -5.91
CA THR A 123 8.72 13.11 -5.34
C THR A 123 7.26 13.07 -5.77
N ILE A 124 6.71 11.86 -5.89
CA ILE A 124 5.28 11.67 -6.04
C ILE A 124 4.74 10.70 -4.99
N ALA A 125 3.59 11.03 -4.39
CA ALA A 125 2.79 10.11 -3.61
C ALA A 125 1.51 9.80 -4.39
N PHE A 126 1.26 8.53 -4.70
CA PHE A 126 0.12 8.14 -5.52
C PHE A 126 -0.90 7.29 -4.75
N ASP A 127 -2.18 7.45 -5.11
CA ASP A 127 -3.20 6.49 -4.72
C ASP A 127 -3.09 5.25 -5.60
N PRO A 128 -3.17 4.05 -5.02
CA PRO A 128 -3.16 2.82 -5.80
C PRO A 128 -4.36 2.70 -6.74
N SER A 129 -4.23 1.91 -7.79
CA SER A 129 -5.37 1.47 -8.61
C SER A 129 -6.54 1.05 -7.73
N TYR A 130 -7.75 1.43 -8.09
CA TYR A 130 -9.03 1.14 -7.44
C TYR A 130 -9.30 1.86 -6.12
N THR A 131 -8.40 2.70 -5.64
CA THR A 131 -8.53 3.35 -4.32
C THR A 131 -8.30 4.85 -4.38
N GLY A 132 -8.68 5.57 -3.32
CA GLY A 132 -8.51 7.00 -3.25
C GLY A 132 -9.16 7.74 -4.42
N GLU A 133 -8.42 8.67 -5.01
CA GLU A 133 -8.81 9.42 -6.21
C GLU A 133 -8.43 8.70 -7.53
N SER A 134 -7.60 7.62 -7.47
CA SER A 134 -7.25 6.82 -8.63
C SER A 134 -8.44 6.03 -9.17
N GLY A 135 -8.41 5.73 -10.46
CA GLY A 135 -9.45 5.00 -11.18
C GLY A 135 -9.45 3.49 -10.95
N GLY A 136 -10.13 2.80 -11.84
CA GLY A 136 -10.31 1.35 -11.84
C GLY A 136 -11.62 0.87 -11.26
N GLU A 137 -12.23 -0.11 -11.94
CA GLU A 137 -13.46 -0.76 -11.55
C GLU A 137 -13.30 -2.30 -11.51
N PRO A 138 -13.90 -2.99 -10.54
CA PRO A 138 -14.68 -2.43 -9.43
C PRO A 138 -13.78 -1.71 -8.41
N ARG A 139 -14.32 -0.71 -7.72
CA ARG A 139 -13.59 0.03 -6.68
C ARG A 139 -13.14 -0.87 -5.55
N TYR A 140 -12.08 -0.46 -4.83
CA TYR A 140 -11.59 -1.07 -3.59
C TYR A 140 -10.99 -2.47 -3.76
N VAL A 141 -10.46 -2.75 -4.93
CA VAL A 141 -9.69 -3.97 -5.20
C VAL A 141 -8.25 -3.77 -4.73
N ALA A 142 -7.66 -4.83 -4.21
CA ALA A 142 -6.22 -4.95 -4.04
C ALA A 142 -5.71 -6.14 -4.83
N SER A 143 -4.59 -5.97 -5.52
CA SER A 143 -3.97 -7.00 -6.35
C SER A 143 -2.45 -6.92 -6.28
N PRO A 144 -1.75 -8.02 -5.96
CA PRO A 144 -0.29 -8.01 -5.90
C PRO A 144 0.36 -7.61 -7.23
N ASP A 145 -0.21 -8.01 -8.36
CA ASP A 145 0.29 -7.69 -9.71
C ASP A 145 0.05 -6.22 -10.06
N ILE A 146 -1.21 -5.77 -10.01
CA ILE A 146 -1.59 -4.41 -10.42
C ILE A 146 -0.97 -3.36 -9.48
N ASN A 147 -0.96 -3.61 -8.17
CA ASN A 147 -0.39 -2.66 -7.24
C ASN A 147 1.15 -2.61 -7.31
N THR A 148 1.84 -3.69 -7.69
CA THR A 148 3.26 -3.62 -8.05
C THR A 148 3.47 -2.80 -9.32
N GLU A 149 2.62 -2.98 -10.33
CA GLU A 149 2.63 -2.21 -11.57
C GLU A 149 2.41 -0.70 -11.33
N ASP A 150 1.60 -0.32 -10.34
CA ASP A 150 1.38 1.09 -10.01
C ASP A 150 2.71 1.82 -9.67
N PHE A 151 3.67 1.14 -9.02
CA PHE A 151 5.03 1.67 -8.85
C PHE A 151 5.79 1.81 -10.17
N GLN A 152 5.68 0.83 -11.08
CA GLN A 152 6.36 0.89 -12.38
C GLN A 152 5.79 2.03 -13.24
N ALA A 153 4.47 2.23 -13.21
CA ALA A 153 3.83 3.37 -13.87
C ALA A 153 4.27 4.71 -13.28
N ALA A 154 4.49 4.77 -11.96
CA ALA A 154 5.07 5.95 -11.31
C ALA A 154 6.51 6.22 -11.78
N VAL A 155 7.32 5.17 -11.99
CA VAL A 155 8.66 5.29 -12.59
C VAL A 155 8.56 5.77 -14.02
N ASP A 156 7.64 5.24 -14.84
CA ASP A 156 7.40 5.71 -16.21
C ASP A 156 7.07 7.20 -16.25
N PHE A 157 6.15 7.64 -15.37
CA PHE A 157 5.76 9.05 -15.26
C PHE A 157 6.95 9.94 -14.89
N LEU A 158 7.72 9.56 -13.87
CA LEU A 158 8.88 10.34 -13.42
C LEU A 158 9.98 10.40 -14.50
N SER A 159 10.23 9.31 -15.22
CA SER A 159 11.29 9.23 -16.23
C SER A 159 11.09 10.20 -17.42
N VAL A 160 9.89 10.72 -17.62
CA VAL A 160 9.60 11.65 -18.73
C VAL A 160 9.43 13.10 -18.29
N GLN A 161 9.62 13.41 -16.98
CA GLN A 161 9.57 14.77 -16.49
C GLN A 161 10.85 15.54 -16.82
N GLU A 162 10.76 16.75 -17.34
CA GLU A 162 11.91 17.57 -17.78
C GLU A 162 12.87 17.91 -16.62
N ASN A 163 12.39 17.96 -15.39
CA ASN A 163 13.16 18.27 -14.18
C ASN A 163 13.62 17.04 -13.40
N VAL A 164 13.44 15.84 -13.93
CA VAL A 164 13.90 14.57 -13.35
C VAL A 164 15.06 14.01 -14.16
N ASP A 165 16.07 13.48 -13.46
CA ASP A 165 17.11 12.65 -14.04
C ASP A 165 16.64 11.19 -14.06
N GLU A 166 16.30 10.69 -15.24
CA GLU A 166 15.72 9.35 -15.44
C GLU A 166 16.63 8.21 -14.98
N GLU A 167 17.93 8.45 -14.87
CA GLU A 167 18.89 7.47 -14.35
C GLU A 167 18.97 7.46 -12.81
N ARG A 168 18.25 8.34 -12.13
CA ARG A 168 18.31 8.53 -10.67
C ARG A 168 16.92 8.43 -10.01
N ILE A 169 16.25 7.28 -10.19
CA ILE A 169 14.91 7.04 -9.64
C ILE A 169 14.96 6.03 -8.50
N GLY A 170 14.30 6.36 -7.40
CA GLY A 170 14.13 5.52 -6.22
C GLY A 170 12.67 5.28 -5.86
N LEU A 171 12.45 4.33 -4.95
CA LEU A 171 11.14 4.00 -4.40
C LEU A 171 11.13 4.12 -2.88
N ILE A 172 9.99 4.52 -2.33
CA ILE A 172 9.66 4.36 -0.90
C ILE A 172 8.34 3.61 -0.79
N GLY A 173 8.37 2.45 -0.16
CA GLY A 173 7.17 1.70 0.19
C GLY A 173 6.98 1.63 1.70
N ILE A 174 5.75 1.87 2.20
CA ILE A 174 5.44 1.90 3.63
C ILE A 174 4.42 0.83 3.96
N CYS A 175 4.63 0.07 5.04
CA CYS A 175 3.75 -1.02 5.46
C CYS A 175 3.61 -2.08 4.35
N GLY A 176 2.41 -2.48 3.95
CA GLY A 176 2.21 -3.42 2.85
C GLY A 176 2.80 -2.98 1.51
N TRP A 177 2.95 -1.68 1.30
CA TRP A 177 3.63 -1.14 0.11
C TRP A 177 5.16 -1.29 0.19
N GLY A 178 5.71 -1.56 1.37
CA GLY A 178 7.12 -1.94 1.50
C GLY A 178 7.44 -3.23 0.75
N GLY A 179 6.60 -4.26 0.89
CA GLY A 179 6.73 -5.50 0.11
C GLY A 179 6.49 -5.30 -1.39
N MET A 180 5.51 -4.42 -1.77
CA MET A 180 5.27 -4.07 -3.17
C MET A 180 6.47 -3.34 -3.79
N ALA A 181 7.11 -2.40 -3.06
CA ALA A 181 8.29 -1.68 -3.52
C ALA A 181 9.49 -2.61 -3.75
N LEU A 182 9.70 -3.60 -2.86
CA LEU A 182 10.73 -4.64 -3.07
C LEU A 182 10.43 -5.49 -4.31
N ASN A 183 9.17 -5.88 -4.51
CA ASN A 183 8.78 -6.61 -5.70
C ASN A 183 8.96 -5.78 -6.97
N ALA A 184 8.60 -4.48 -6.95
CA ALA A 184 8.84 -3.56 -8.06
C ALA A 184 10.33 -3.40 -8.36
N ALA A 185 11.19 -3.27 -7.33
CA ALA A 185 12.64 -3.19 -7.49
C ALA A 185 13.27 -4.49 -8.06
N ALA A 186 12.65 -5.65 -7.80
CA ALA A 186 13.09 -6.91 -8.40
C ALA A 186 12.73 -7.03 -9.89
N ILE A 187 11.71 -6.29 -10.35
CA ILE A 187 11.20 -6.34 -11.73
C ILE A 187 11.77 -5.18 -12.56
N ASP A 188 11.83 -3.96 -12.00
CA ASP A 188 12.19 -2.74 -12.71
C ASP A 188 13.65 -2.34 -12.47
N THR A 189 14.50 -2.59 -13.45
CA THR A 189 15.95 -2.29 -13.38
C THR A 189 16.29 -0.80 -13.46
N ARG A 190 15.33 0.08 -13.72
CA ARG A 190 15.49 1.55 -13.67
C ARG A 190 15.54 2.05 -12.23
N VAL A 191 14.97 1.30 -11.29
CA VAL A 191 15.01 1.62 -9.86
C VAL A 191 16.43 1.40 -9.32
N LYS A 192 17.06 2.45 -8.82
CA LYS A 192 18.45 2.43 -8.31
C LYS A 192 18.53 2.27 -6.79
N ALA A 193 17.52 2.71 -6.06
CA ALA A 193 17.48 2.64 -4.60
C ALA A 193 16.03 2.47 -4.10
N THR A 194 15.81 1.64 -3.10
CA THR A 194 14.50 1.38 -2.52
C THR A 194 14.57 1.46 -1.00
N VAL A 195 13.70 2.27 -0.41
CA VAL A 195 13.45 2.27 1.04
C VAL A 195 12.13 1.56 1.31
N SER A 196 12.16 0.60 2.22
CA SER A 196 10.98 -0.11 2.69
C SER A 196 10.82 0.12 4.19
N ALA A 197 9.85 0.96 4.55
CA ALA A 197 9.61 1.37 5.93
C ALA A 197 8.50 0.52 6.55
N THR A 198 8.76 -0.04 7.74
CA THR A 198 7.80 -0.82 8.54
C THR A 198 7.01 -1.83 7.70
N MET A 199 7.72 -2.57 6.82
CA MET A 199 7.10 -3.37 5.77
C MET A 199 6.25 -4.55 6.26
N TYR A 200 5.27 -4.89 5.39
CA TYR A 200 4.62 -6.20 5.39
C TYR A 200 4.85 -6.90 4.06
N ASP A 201 5.02 -8.21 4.10
CA ASP A 201 4.70 -9.06 2.97
C ASP A 201 3.20 -9.38 2.99
N MET A 202 2.43 -8.64 2.17
CA MET A 202 0.99 -8.81 2.09
C MET A 202 0.57 -10.19 1.60
N SER A 203 1.40 -10.85 0.79
CA SER A 203 1.14 -12.23 0.36
C SER A 203 1.33 -13.23 1.50
N ARG A 204 2.39 -13.07 2.28
CA ARG A 204 2.69 -13.94 3.43
C ARG A 204 1.64 -13.79 4.53
N VAL A 205 1.28 -12.56 4.92
CA VAL A 205 0.29 -12.37 5.98
C VAL A 205 -1.09 -12.89 5.58
N ASN A 206 -1.50 -12.74 4.32
CA ASN A 206 -2.75 -13.33 3.83
C ASN A 206 -2.69 -14.87 3.78
N ALA A 207 -1.55 -15.44 3.36
CA ALA A 207 -1.42 -16.88 3.19
C ALA A 207 -1.07 -17.63 4.48
N GLN A 208 -0.37 -17.02 5.40
CA GLN A 208 0.17 -17.69 6.59
C GLN A 208 -0.31 -17.06 7.91
N GLY A 209 -1.02 -15.90 7.84
CA GLY A 209 -1.42 -15.16 9.03
C GLY A 209 -0.25 -14.47 9.72
N TYR A 210 -0.53 -13.80 10.83
CA TYR A 210 0.53 -13.23 11.67
C TYR A 210 1.39 -14.34 12.26
N PHE A 211 2.70 -14.13 12.27
CA PHE A 211 3.69 -15.07 12.82
C PHE A 211 3.64 -16.48 12.19
N ASP A 212 3.10 -16.57 10.95
CA ASP A 212 2.96 -17.81 10.18
C ASP A 212 2.12 -18.90 10.89
N GLU A 213 1.14 -18.50 11.69
CA GLU A 213 0.30 -19.44 12.46
C GLU A 213 -0.72 -20.20 11.62
N MET A 214 -1.00 -19.74 10.38
CA MET A 214 -1.98 -20.35 9.49
C MET A 214 -1.34 -21.47 8.63
N GLY A 215 -1.68 -22.72 8.92
CA GLY A 215 -1.27 -23.88 8.13
C GLY A 215 -2.10 -24.09 6.86
N ALA A 216 -1.83 -25.20 6.15
CA ALA A 216 -2.52 -25.56 4.91
C ALA A 216 -4.04 -25.74 5.06
N GLU A 217 -4.48 -26.27 6.21
CA GLU A 217 -5.91 -26.46 6.52
C GLU A 217 -6.63 -25.11 6.67
N GLY A 218 -6.09 -24.18 7.48
CA GLY A 218 -6.67 -22.83 7.63
C GLY A 218 -6.70 -22.06 6.31
N ARG A 219 -5.65 -22.17 5.47
CA ARG A 219 -5.69 -21.61 4.11
C ARG A 219 -6.77 -22.23 3.22
N HIS A 220 -7.02 -23.52 3.37
CA HIS A 220 -8.09 -24.17 2.61
C HIS A 220 -9.47 -23.65 3.05
N GLU A 221 -9.71 -23.55 4.34
CA GLU A 221 -10.94 -23.00 4.90
C GLU A 221 -11.17 -21.54 4.48
N LEU A 222 -10.12 -20.71 4.53
CA LEU A 222 -10.17 -19.32 4.06
C LEU A 222 -10.55 -19.26 2.57
N ARG A 223 -9.94 -20.10 1.72
CA ARG A 223 -10.30 -20.17 0.30
C ARG A 223 -11.77 -20.59 0.09
N GLN A 224 -12.30 -21.51 0.89
CA GLN A 224 -13.72 -21.91 0.80
C GLN A 224 -14.64 -20.73 1.13
N GLN A 225 -14.34 -19.96 2.19
CA GLN A 225 -15.11 -18.79 2.58
C GLN A 225 -15.06 -17.71 1.48
N LEU A 226 -13.86 -17.37 1.00
CA LEU A 226 -13.69 -16.36 -0.05
C LEU A 226 -14.33 -16.78 -1.38
N ASN A 227 -14.29 -18.07 -1.75
CA ASN A 227 -14.95 -18.55 -2.96
C ASN A 227 -16.48 -18.55 -2.83
N ALA A 228 -17.02 -18.83 -1.63
CA ALA A 228 -18.45 -18.68 -1.37
C ALA A 228 -18.86 -17.20 -1.51
N GLN A 229 -18.07 -16.26 -0.96
CA GLN A 229 -18.30 -14.82 -1.10
C GLN A 229 -18.26 -14.38 -2.56
N ARG A 230 -17.32 -14.86 -3.38
CA ARG A 230 -17.30 -14.57 -4.83
C ARG A 230 -18.60 -14.93 -5.53
N THR A 231 -19.22 -16.04 -5.14
CA THR A 231 -20.51 -16.46 -5.71
C THR A 231 -21.63 -15.48 -5.32
N VAL A 232 -21.60 -15.00 -4.08
CA VAL A 232 -22.56 -14.00 -3.59
C VAL A 232 -22.35 -12.67 -4.31
N ASP A 233 -21.13 -12.20 -4.40
CA ASP A 233 -20.77 -10.95 -5.09
C ASP A 233 -21.23 -10.99 -6.57
N PHE A 234 -20.95 -12.09 -7.26
CA PHE A 234 -21.38 -12.28 -8.65
C PHE A 234 -22.91 -12.28 -8.81
N ALA A 235 -23.62 -12.95 -7.90
CA ALA A 235 -25.08 -13.02 -7.96
C ALA A 235 -25.74 -11.66 -7.67
N ASN A 236 -25.13 -10.84 -6.80
CA ASN A 236 -25.66 -9.55 -6.40
C ASN A 236 -25.21 -8.41 -7.33
N GLY A 237 -24.14 -8.60 -8.11
CA GLY A 237 -23.51 -7.52 -8.87
C GLY A 237 -22.86 -6.44 -7.98
N SER A 238 -22.48 -6.81 -6.75
CA SER A 238 -21.86 -5.96 -5.76
C SER A 238 -20.80 -6.74 -4.98
N TYR A 239 -19.85 -6.01 -4.35
CA TYR A 239 -18.71 -6.63 -3.68
C TYR A 239 -18.78 -6.37 -2.18
N GLU A 240 -18.70 -7.44 -1.38
CA GLU A 240 -18.58 -7.33 0.07
C GLU A 240 -17.23 -6.75 0.47
N ARG A 241 -17.26 -5.85 1.45
CA ARG A 241 -16.07 -5.18 1.99
C ARG A 241 -15.50 -5.97 3.17
N ALA A 242 -14.18 -6.03 3.24
CA ALA A 242 -13.48 -6.78 4.30
C ALA A 242 -13.53 -6.11 5.69
N GLY A 243 -13.97 -4.85 5.74
CA GLY A 243 -13.82 -3.99 6.91
C GLY A 243 -12.43 -3.35 6.96
N GLY A 244 -12.36 -2.14 7.51
CA GLY A 244 -11.12 -1.45 7.85
C GLY A 244 -10.74 -1.69 9.30
N VAL A 245 -10.08 -0.70 9.92
CA VAL A 245 -9.91 -0.69 11.37
C VAL A 245 -11.30 -0.52 12.02
N PRO A 246 -11.65 -1.34 13.04
CA PRO A 246 -12.99 -1.30 13.62
C PRO A 246 -13.28 0.04 14.31
N ASP A 247 -14.53 0.48 14.30
CA ASP A 247 -14.96 1.74 14.95
C ASP A 247 -14.92 1.67 16.50
N THR A 248 -14.83 0.48 17.04
CA THR A 248 -14.71 0.24 18.48
C THR A 248 -13.78 -0.94 18.72
N LEU A 249 -12.77 -0.71 19.53
CA LEU A 249 -11.84 -1.77 19.91
C LEU A 249 -12.42 -2.66 21.03
N PRO A 250 -12.16 -3.99 20.98
CA PRO A 250 -12.34 -4.87 22.14
C PRO A 250 -11.48 -4.40 23.32
N GLU A 251 -11.93 -4.67 24.57
CA GLU A 251 -11.18 -4.31 25.79
C GLU A 251 -9.78 -4.96 25.85
N ASP A 252 -9.61 -6.12 25.23
CA ASP A 252 -8.39 -6.91 25.18
C ASP A 252 -7.68 -6.82 23.81
N ALA A 253 -7.97 -5.79 23.02
CA ALA A 253 -7.34 -5.59 21.72
C ALA A 253 -5.80 -5.58 21.86
N PRO A 254 -5.07 -6.31 21.00
CA PRO A 254 -3.61 -6.24 20.97
C PRO A 254 -3.10 -4.81 20.77
N VAL A 255 -1.92 -4.49 21.29
CA VAL A 255 -1.33 -3.13 21.22
C VAL A 255 -1.30 -2.61 19.78
N PHE A 256 -0.86 -3.43 18.82
CA PHE A 256 -0.80 -3.00 17.44
C PHE A 256 -2.17 -2.62 16.84
N MET A 257 -3.27 -3.22 17.29
CA MET A 257 -4.62 -2.82 16.89
C MET A 257 -5.03 -1.49 17.52
N GLN A 258 -4.57 -1.23 18.75
CA GLN A 258 -4.78 0.07 19.40
C GLN A 258 -4.02 1.17 18.64
N ASP A 259 -2.77 0.89 18.22
CA ASP A 259 -1.95 1.82 17.42
C ASP A 259 -2.62 2.14 16.07
N TYR A 260 -3.13 1.11 15.37
CA TYR A 260 -3.88 1.32 14.12
C TYR A 260 -5.17 2.12 14.34
N PHE A 261 -5.89 1.85 15.43
CA PHE A 261 -7.09 2.61 15.76
C PHE A 261 -6.75 4.08 16.02
N ASP A 262 -5.71 4.34 16.81
CA ASP A 262 -5.26 5.68 17.12
C ASP A 262 -4.90 6.46 15.86
N TYR A 263 -4.24 5.82 14.88
CA TYR A 263 -3.92 6.49 13.62
C TYR A 263 -5.15 6.63 12.72
N TYR A 264 -5.85 5.56 12.38
CA TYR A 264 -6.87 5.59 11.32
C TYR A 264 -8.24 6.09 11.76
N LYS A 265 -8.56 6.07 13.06
CA LYS A 265 -9.89 6.41 13.58
C LYS A 265 -9.94 7.70 14.40
N THR A 266 -8.82 8.40 14.53
CA THR A 266 -8.73 9.70 15.23
C THR A 266 -8.22 10.80 14.28
N GLU A 267 -8.22 12.05 14.77
CA GLU A 267 -7.69 13.20 14.02
C GLU A 267 -6.21 13.06 13.65
N ARG A 268 -5.48 12.09 14.24
CA ARG A 268 -4.07 11.83 13.94
C ARG A 268 -3.84 11.48 12.48
N GLY A 269 -4.69 10.64 11.89
CA GLY A 269 -4.48 10.18 10.53
C GLY A 269 -5.76 9.71 9.82
N TYR A 270 -6.96 9.97 10.38
CA TYR A 270 -8.21 9.66 9.70
C TYR A 270 -8.31 10.40 8.38
N HIS A 271 -8.72 9.69 7.33
CA HIS A 271 -9.06 10.28 6.05
C HIS A 271 -10.29 9.61 5.43
N GLU A 272 -11.20 10.41 4.86
CA GLU A 272 -12.48 9.92 4.34
C GLU A 272 -12.35 8.92 3.18
N ARG A 273 -11.26 9.00 2.38
CA ARG A 273 -10.99 8.09 1.27
C ARG A 273 -10.14 6.88 1.67
N SER A 274 -9.56 6.87 2.87
CA SER A 274 -8.74 5.75 3.34
C SER A 274 -9.59 4.51 3.61
N LEU A 275 -9.19 3.36 3.07
CA LEU A 275 -9.86 2.10 3.28
C LEU A 275 -9.77 1.64 4.74
N ASN A 276 -8.63 1.88 5.39
CA ASN A 276 -8.44 1.52 6.81
C ASN A 276 -9.28 2.40 7.75
N SER A 277 -9.52 3.66 7.36
CA SER A 277 -10.39 4.56 8.13
C SER A 277 -11.88 4.22 7.97
N ASN A 278 -12.24 3.43 6.95
CA ASN A 278 -13.62 3.12 6.57
C ASN A 278 -13.82 1.60 6.42
N ASP A 279 -14.46 1.14 5.32
CA ASP A 279 -14.95 -0.23 5.17
C ASP A 279 -13.89 -1.25 4.67
N GLY A 280 -12.65 -0.86 4.48
CA GLY A 280 -11.60 -1.75 3.92
C GLY A 280 -11.71 -1.92 2.40
N TRP A 281 -11.05 -2.92 1.86
CA TRP A 281 -11.13 -3.33 0.45
C TRP A 281 -12.12 -4.47 0.23
N ASN A 282 -12.34 -4.83 -1.03
CA ASN A 282 -13.21 -5.97 -1.37
C ASN A 282 -12.62 -7.26 -0.77
N MET A 283 -13.44 -7.98 -0.01
CA MET A 283 -13.05 -9.17 0.77
C MET A 283 -12.32 -10.20 -0.10
N THR A 284 -12.78 -10.39 -1.34
CA THR A 284 -12.21 -11.38 -2.26
C THR A 284 -10.86 -11.02 -2.84
N SER A 285 -10.34 -9.80 -2.61
CA SER A 285 -8.97 -9.39 -2.98
C SER A 285 -7.91 -10.28 -2.35
N SER A 286 -8.13 -10.80 -1.15
CA SER A 286 -7.21 -11.71 -0.46
C SER A 286 -6.91 -12.99 -1.26
N LEU A 287 -7.79 -13.44 -2.17
CA LEU A 287 -7.56 -14.63 -2.99
C LEU A 287 -6.29 -14.53 -3.86
N SER A 288 -6.02 -13.35 -4.41
CA SER A 288 -4.81 -13.13 -5.21
C SER A 288 -3.54 -13.24 -4.35
N PHE A 289 -3.54 -12.60 -3.19
CA PHE A 289 -2.41 -12.64 -2.26
C PHE A 289 -2.11 -14.04 -1.70
N LEU A 290 -3.13 -14.90 -1.56
CA LEU A 290 -2.94 -16.29 -1.11
C LEU A 290 -2.06 -17.13 -2.04
N ASN A 291 -1.98 -16.80 -3.32
CA ASN A 291 -1.30 -17.62 -4.33
C ASN A 291 -0.25 -16.88 -5.16
N MET A 292 0.01 -15.60 -4.87
CA MET A 292 0.98 -14.77 -5.60
C MET A 292 1.99 -14.18 -4.61
N PRO A 293 3.02 -14.96 -4.22
CA PRO A 293 4.03 -14.50 -3.27
C PRO A 293 4.85 -13.35 -3.87
N LEU A 294 4.84 -12.19 -3.19
CA LEU A 294 5.48 -10.95 -3.65
C LEU A 294 7.00 -11.03 -3.66
N LEU A 295 7.58 -11.64 -2.63
CA LEU A 295 9.02 -11.58 -2.37
C LEU A 295 9.81 -12.75 -2.97
N SER A 296 9.27 -13.41 -4.02
CA SER A 296 9.86 -14.64 -4.58
C SER A 296 11.23 -14.45 -5.21
N TYR A 297 11.59 -13.25 -5.65
CA TYR A 297 12.82 -12.93 -6.37
C TYR A 297 13.55 -11.71 -5.80
N ILE A 298 13.35 -11.39 -4.52
CA ILE A 298 14.04 -10.25 -3.89
C ILE A 298 15.56 -10.50 -3.72
N ASP A 299 15.99 -11.73 -3.73
CA ASP A 299 17.40 -12.13 -3.76
C ASP A 299 18.11 -11.75 -5.08
N GLU A 300 17.35 -11.43 -6.13
CA GLU A 300 17.88 -10.98 -7.41
C GLU A 300 18.00 -9.44 -7.51
N ILE A 301 17.51 -8.68 -6.52
CA ILE A 301 17.59 -7.21 -6.52
C ILE A 301 19.05 -6.75 -6.47
N GLN A 302 19.51 -6.09 -7.55
CA GLN A 302 20.88 -5.56 -7.65
C GLN A 302 20.97 -4.12 -7.13
N SER A 303 19.89 -3.33 -7.19
CA SER A 303 19.84 -1.96 -6.69
C SER A 303 19.94 -1.90 -5.16
N ALA A 304 20.26 -0.73 -4.62
CA ALA A 304 20.38 -0.55 -3.17
C ALA A 304 19.04 -0.70 -2.45
N VAL A 305 19.04 -1.29 -1.25
CA VAL A 305 17.83 -1.46 -0.43
C VAL A 305 18.13 -1.07 1.02
N LEU A 306 17.28 -0.21 1.58
CA LEU A 306 17.24 0.12 3.00
C LEU A 306 15.89 -0.32 3.60
N LEU A 307 15.93 -1.23 4.55
CA LEU A 307 14.78 -1.62 5.35
C LEU A 307 14.81 -0.83 6.67
N LEU A 308 13.71 -0.16 6.99
CA LEU A 308 13.51 0.58 8.24
C LEU A 308 12.35 -0.06 9.02
N HIS A 309 12.56 -0.40 10.29
CA HIS A 309 11.49 -1.01 11.08
C HIS A 309 11.59 -0.64 12.56
N GLY A 310 10.45 -0.48 13.23
CA GLY A 310 10.42 -0.25 14.67
C GLY A 310 10.75 -1.52 15.46
N GLU A 311 11.52 -1.39 16.54
CA GLU A 311 11.89 -2.51 17.41
C GLU A 311 10.68 -3.17 18.09
N GLU A 312 9.65 -2.36 18.46
CA GLU A 312 8.44 -2.83 19.11
C GLU A 312 7.32 -3.20 18.13
N ALA A 313 7.58 -3.06 16.83
CA ALA A 313 6.61 -3.40 15.81
C ALA A 313 6.36 -4.92 15.75
N HIS A 314 5.10 -5.32 15.86
CA HIS A 314 4.67 -6.73 15.71
C HIS A 314 5.03 -7.33 14.36
N SER A 315 5.33 -6.50 13.38
CA SER A 315 5.67 -6.84 11.98
C SER A 315 7.16 -6.87 11.68
N LEU A 316 8.04 -6.65 12.68
CA LEU A 316 9.50 -6.57 12.47
C LEU A 316 10.08 -7.80 11.76
N TYR A 317 9.53 -8.98 12.02
CA TYR A 317 9.99 -10.23 11.42
C TYR A 317 9.90 -10.25 9.89
N PHE A 318 8.96 -9.51 9.27
CA PHE A 318 8.89 -9.39 7.81
C PHE A 318 10.15 -8.74 7.23
N SER A 319 10.60 -7.63 7.85
CA SER A 319 11.84 -6.96 7.41
C SER A 319 13.08 -7.79 7.70
N GLN A 320 13.13 -8.47 8.84
CA GLN A 320 14.26 -9.33 9.18
C GLN A 320 14.41 -10.49 8.18
N ASP A 321 13.32 -11.21 7.90
CA ASP A 321 13.31 -12.33 6.98
C ASP A 321 13.55 -11.89 5.51
N ALA A 322 13.08 -10.71 5.12
CA ALA A 322 13.39 -10.14 3.81
C ALA A 322 14.87 -9.77 3.70
N PHE A 323 15.43 -9.16 4.74
CA PHE A 323 16.86 -8.80 4.78
C PHE A 323 17.78 -10.03 4.66
N GLU A 324 17.41 -11.15 5.29
CA GLU A 324 18.16 -12.41 5.18
C GLU A 324 18.16 -12.97 3.75
N GLN A 325 17.15 -12.65 2.94
CA GLN A 325 17.06 -13.10 1.55
C GLN A 325 17.81 -12.18 0.58
N LEU A 326 17.86 -10.87 0.85
CA LEU A 326 18.55 -9.89 0.00
C LEU A 326 20.05 -10.20 -0.13
N GLN A 327 20.58 -10.04 -1.35
CA GLN A 327 21.99 -10.32 -1.65
C GLN A 327 22.75 -9.03 -1.99
N GLY A 328 24.06 -9.02 -1.72
CA GLY A 328 24.95 -7.89 -2.01
C GLY A 328 25.29 -7.06 -0.75
N ASP A 329 26.21 -6.12 -0.92
CA ASP A 329 26.76 -5.26 0.13
C ASP A 329 26.09 -3.88 0.21
N ASN A 330 25.12 -3.63 -0.67
CA ASN A 330 24.30 -2.41 -0.74
C ASN A 330 22.90 -2.63 -0.14
N LYS A 331 22.79 -3.49 0.86
CA LYS A 331 21.55 -3.80 1.57
C LYS A 331 21.70 -3.47 3.05
N GLU A 332 20.75 -2.74 3.58
CA GLU A 332 20.76 -2.27 4.97
C GLU A 332 19.45 -2.61 5.68
N LEU A 333 19.54 -2.95 6.95
CA LEU A 333 18.40 -3.05 7.88
C LEU A 333 18.68 -2.18 9.09
N THR A 334 17.83 -1.19 9.32
CA THR A 334 17.85 -0.36 10.53
C THR A 334 16.62 -0.64 11.38
N VAL A 335 16.87 -1.10 12.60
CA VAL A 335 15.84 -1.28 13.61
C VAL A 335 15.84 -0.07 14.54
N ILE A 336 14.70 0.65 14.59
CA ILE A 336 14.57 1.90 15.34
C ILE A 336 14.13 1.57 16.77
N PRO A 337 14.96 1.89 17.79
CA PRO A 337 14.65 1.54 19.16
C PRO A 337 13.35 2.16 19.67
N ASN A 338 12.59 1.38 20.43
CA ASN A 338 11.32 1.78 21.07
C ASN A 338 10.22 2.26 20.10
N ALA A 339 10.36 2.10 18.81
CA ALA A 339 9.36 2.50 17.83
C ALA A 339 8.39 1.35 17.54
N SER A 340 7.10 1.67 17.51
CA SER A 340 6.04 0.77 17.03
C SER A 340 5.97 0.76 15.51
N HIS A 341 5.05 -0.03 14.94
CA HIS A 341 4.78 -0.04 13.50
C HIS A 341 4.25 1.32 13.01
N VAL A 342 3.34 1.92 13.77
CA VAL A 342 2.60 3.12 13.37
C VAL A 342 3.37 4.41 13.69
N ASP A 343 4.38 4.36 14.55
CA ASP A 343 5.25 5.51 14.78
C ASP A 343 6.01 5.93 13.51
N LEU A 344 6.26 4.97 12.59
CA LEU A 344 6.85 5.25 11.30
C LEU A 344 5.84 5.77 10.26
N TYR A 345 4.61 6.08 10.65
CA TYR A 345 3.62 6.67 9.75
C TYR A 345 3.67 8.19 9.73
N ASP A 346 3.83 8.82 10.89
CA ASP A 346 3.67 10.27 11.04
C ASP A 346 4.60 10.92 12.09
N GLN A 347 5.30 10.15 12.93
CA GLN A 347 6.19 10.73 13.93
C GLN A 347 7.53 11.11 13.30
N THR A 348 7.62 12.35 12.84
CA THR A 348 8.77 12.86 12.07
C THR A 348 10.07 12.92 12.87
N ASP A 349 10.01 12.90 14.18
CA ASP A 349 11.14 12.78 15.10
C ASP A 349 11.61 11.33 15.33
N VAL A 350 10.78 10.35 14.97
CA VAL A 350 11.09 8.91 15.03
C VAL A 350 11.53 8.39 13.66
N ILE A 351 10.88 8.83 12.59
CA ILE A 351 11.20 8.43 11.22
C ILE A 351 12.60 8.94 10.85
N PRO A 352 13.56 8.07 10.48
CA PRO A 352 14.94 8.48 10.24
C PRO A 352 15.12 9.11 8.84
N PHE A 353 14.43 10.24 8.57
CA PHE A 353 14.49 10.94 7.28
C PHE A 353 15.92 11.36 6.87
N ASP A 354 16.77 11.68 7.83
CA ASP A 354 18.16 12.03 7.53
C ASP A 354 18.95 10.82 6.99
N GLN A 355 18.72 9.62 7.55
CA GLN A 355 19.31 8.39 7.03
C GLN A 355 18.76 8.05 5.63
N MET A 356 17.45 8.19 5.43
CA MET A 356 16.84 8.00 4.11
C MET A 356 17.43 8.95 3.07
N THR A 357 17.60 10.23 3.44
CA THR A 357 18.22 11.24 2.59
C THR A 357 19.64 10.86 2.20
N GLN A 358 20.46 10.48 3.18
CA GLN A 358 21.84 10.05 2.94
C GLN A 358 21.87 8.81 2.03
N PHE A 359 21.04 7.81 2.29
CA PHE A 359 20.94 6.61 1.48
C PHE A 359 20.60 6.91 0.01
N PHE A 360 19.58 7.74 -0.24
CA PHE A 360 19.24 8.12 -1.62
C PHE A 360 20.32 8.99 -2.26
N GLN A 361 20.95 9.91 -1.52
CA GLN A 361 22.07 10.69 -2.04
C GLN A 361 23.29 9.83 -2.41
N GLU A 362 23.53 8.74 -1.70
CA GLU A 362 24.62 7.81 -2.01
C GLU A 362 24.32 6.95 -3.24
N HIS A 363 23.10 6.49 -3.39
CA HIS A 363 22.74 5.48 -4.39
C HIS A 363 22.00 6.01 -5.63
N LEU A 364 21.59 7.28 -5.63
CA LEU A 364 21.02 7.99 -6.79
C LEU A 364 22.02 8.99 -7.42
N ASN A 365 23.32 8.84 -7.18
CA ASN A 365 24.37 9.70 -7.77
C ASN A 365 24.97 9.10 -9.04
#